data_62b1645cb4b5d2bb1cf6f9834a3b3b8f
#
_entry.id   62b1645cb4b5d2bb1cf6f9834a3b3b8f
#
_cell.length_a   1.000
_cell.length_b   1.000
_cell.length_c   1.000
_cell.angle_alpha   90.00
_cell.angle_beta   90.00
_cell.angle_gamma   90.00
#
_symmetry.space_group_name_H-M   'P 1'
#
loop_
_entity.id
_entity.type
_entity.pdbx_description
1 polymer ?
#
loop_
_entity_poly.entity_id
_entity_poly.type
_entity_poly.pdbx_seq_one_letter_code
_entity_poly.pdbx_strand_id
1 'polypeptide(L)'
;LKYKDELVAVMSFGKSRFNKQYDWELLRYASKDCVIGGAGKLLAYFKKKYANTSIISYCDLRYSTGELYKSIGFKFSHISDPSFRYYNETESLSRYQVMKMKKSHKQMLEDGYEKIFDCGCLAFVI
;
A
#
# COMPACT_ATOMS: atom_id res chain seq x y z
N LEU A 1 -16.03 9.46 -4.30
CA LEU A 1 -17.21 9.82 -3.51
C LEU A 1 -17.38 11.33 -3.51
N LYS A 2 -18.60 11.79 -3.84
CA LYS A 2 -18.96 13.22 -3.81
C LYS A 2 -20.04 13.50 -2.78
N TYR A 3 -20.01 14.68 -2.22
CA TYR A 3 -21.06 15.24 -1.36
C TYR A 3 -21.34 16.68 -1.82
N LYS A 4 -22.60 16.99 -2.17
CA LYS A 4 -23.00 18.30 -2.74
C LYS A 4 -22.06 18.77 -3.88
N ASP A 5 -21.80 17.86 -4.84
CA ASP A 5 -20.90 18.03 -5.99
C ASP A 5 -19.41 18.22 -5.68
N GLU A 6 -19.03 18.25 -4.42
CA GLU A 6 -17.64 18.31 -4.00
C GLU A 6 -17.04 16.90 -3.84
N LEU A 7 -15.80 16.69 -4.32
CA LEU A 7 -15.08 15.44 -4.14
C LEU A 7 -14.58 15.35 -2.68
N VAL A 8 -15.11 14.39 -1.91
CA VAL A 8 -14.81 14.24 -0.48
C VAL A 8 -13.96 13.03 -0.14
N ALA A 9 -13.99 11.97 -0.95
CA ALA A 9 -13.13 10.81 -0.75
C ALA A 9 -12.86 10.07 -2.07
N VAL A 10 -11.69 9.43 -2.15
CA VAL A 10 -11.25 8.61 -3.27
C VAL A 10 -10.67 7.30 -2.77
N MET A 11 -10.81 6.25 -3.57
CA MET A 11 -10.21 4.95 -3.32
C MET A 11 -9.67 4.40 -4.64
N SER A 12 -8.43 3.93 -4.65
CA SER A 12 -7.78 3.43 -5.86
C SER A 12 -7.42 1.95 -5.73
N PHE A 13 -7.62 1.23 -6.81
CA PHE A 13 -7.32 -0.18 -6.93
C PHE A 13 -6.42 -0.41 -8.14
N GLY A 14 -5.58 -1.43 -8.06
CA GLY A 14 -4.73 -1.90 -9.15
C GLY A 14 -4.67 -3.41 -9.17
N LYS A 15 -4.06 -3.98 -10.20
CA LYS A 15 -3.75 -5.42 -10.19
C LYS A 15 -2.76 -5.73 -9.07
N SER A 16 -2.98 -6.85 -8.38
CA SER A 16 -2.10 -7.24 -7.28
C SER A 16 -0.65 -7.38 -7.75
N ARG A 17 0.22 -6.57 -7.15
CA ARG A 17 1.63 -6.44 -7.57
C ARG A 17 2.51 -7.54 -7.00
N PHE A 18 2.34 -7.84 -5.73
CA PHE A 18 3.22 -8.74 -4.98
C PHE A 18 2.65 -10.14 -4.85
N ASN A 19 1.37 -10.29 -4.55
CA ASN A 19 0.72 -11.58 -4.39
C ASN A 19 -0.30 -11.84 -5.51
N LYS A 20 0.09 -12.66 -6.47
CA LYS A 20 -0.74 -12.98 -7.66
C LYS A 20 -1.94 -13.90 -7.38
N GLN A 21 -2.09 -14.39 -6.16
CA GLN A 21 -3.29 -15.12 -5.73
C GLN A 21 -4.52 -14.21 -5.57
N TYR A 22 -4.30 -12.90 -5.45
CA TYR A 22 -5.37 -11.91 -5.35
C TYR A 22 -5.54 -11.17 -6.68
N ASP A 23 -6.78 -10.90 -7.04
CA ASP A 23 -7.13 -10.22 -8.29
C ASP A 23 -6.76 -8.74 -8.26
N TRP A 24 -7.01 -8.10 -7.13
CA TRP A 24 -6.85 -6.67 -6.94
C TRP A 24 -6.06 -6.34 -5.68
N GLU A 25 -5.42 -5.19 -5.73
CA GLU A 25 -4.79 -4.54 -4.58
C GLU A 25 -5.48 -3.20 -4.33
N LEU A 26 -6.00 -3.00 -3.12
CA LEU A 26 -6.42 -1.68 -2.65
C LEU A 26 -5.17 -0.87 -2.36
N LEU A 27 -4.86 0.10 -3.24
CA LEU A 27 -3.62 0.85 -3.20
C LEU A 27 -3.68 2.01 -2.21
N ARG A 28 -4.80 2.75 -2.20
CA ARG A 28 -4.96 3.93 -1.35
C ARG A 28 -6.42 4.29 -1.13
N TYR A 29 -6.70 4.74 0.07
CA TYR A 29 -7.89 5.52 0.42
C TYR A 29 -7.44 6.89 0.90
N ALA A 30 -8.10 7.94 0.46
CA ALA A 30 -7.89 9.29 0.92
C ALA A 30 -9.23 10.03 1.02
N SER A 31 -9.38 10.84 2.05
CA SER A 31 -10.57 11.70 2.24
C SER A 31 -10.13 13.11 2.63
N LYS A 32 -10.94 14.09 2.25
CA LYS A 32 -10.69 15.50 2.56
C LYS A 32 -10.80 15.75 4.06
N ASP A 33 -11.84 15.17 4.66
CA ASP A 33 -12.13 15.23 6.09
C ASP A 33 -12.62 13.86 6.58
N CYS A 34 -13.12 13.78 7.79
CA CYS A 34 -13.76 12.57 8.30
C CYS A 34 -15.08 12.32 7.55
N VAL A 35 -15.05 11.41 6.57
CA VAL A 35 -16.22 11.00 5.79
C VAL A 35 -16.77 9.71 6.35
N ILE A 36 -17.79 9.80 7.21
CA ILE A 36 -18.41 8.65 7.87
C ILE A 36 -18.92 7.63 6.83
N GLY A 37 -18.45 6.39 6.94
CA GLY A 37 -18.79 5.31 6.01
C GLY A 37 -18.23 5.46 4.59
N GLY A 38 -17.41 6.49 4.31
CA GLY A 38 -16.88 6.77 2.98
C GLY A 38 -16.05 5.62 2.38
N ALA A 39 -15.16 5.04 3.16
CA ALA A 39 -14.34 3.91 2.74
C ALA A 39 -15.20 2.67 2.45
N GLY A 40 -16.14 2.34 3.34
CA GLY A 40 -17.06 1.22 3.15
C GLY A 40 -17.93 1.37 1.91
N LYS A 41 -18.46 2.58 1.63
CA LYS A 41 -19.24 2.87 0.41
C LYS A 41 -18.42 2.67 -0.86
N LEU A 42 -17.20 3.18 -0.90
CA LEU A 42 -16.32 3.05 -2.06
C LEU A 42 -15.92 1.60 -2.32
N LEU A 43 -15.60 0.85 -1.26
CA LEU A 43 -15.30 -0.59 -1.36
C LEU A 43 -16.53 -1.37 -1.85
N ALA A 44 -17.72 -1.12 -1.29
CA ALA A 44 -18.95 -1.77 -1.72
C ALA A 44 -19.27 -1.49 -3.20
N TYR A 45 -19.08 -0.26 -3.66
CA TYR A 45 -19.22 0.09 -5.07
C TYR A 45 -18.24 -0.68 -5.95
N PHE A 46 -16.98 -0.77 -5.55
CA PHE A 46 -15.97 -1.53 -6.28
C PHE A 46 -16.34 -3.02 -6.38
N LYS A 47 -16.71 -3.64 -5.24
CA LYS A 47 -17.13 -5.06 -5.19
C LYS A 47 -18.39 -5.33 -6.01
N LYS A 48 -19.32 -4.38 -6.11
CA LYS A 48 -20.50 -4.51 -6.98
C LYS A 48 -20.11 -4.52 -8.45
N LYS A 49 -19.12 -3.71 -8.83
CA LYS A 49 -18.63 -3.62 -10.22
C LYS A 49 -17.76 -4.81 -10.61
N TYR A 50 -16.97 -5.32 -9.68
CA TYR A 50 -16.06 -6.45 -9.86
C TYR A 50 -16.43 -7.57 -8.87
N ALA A 51 -17.59 -8.19 -9.12
CA ALA A 51 -18.09 -9.26 -8.26
C ALA A 51 -17.15 -10.48 -8.26
N ASN A 52 -17.16 -11.22 -7.14
CA ASN A 52 -16.38 -12.46 -6.96
C ASN A 52 -14.86 -12.30 -7.16
N THR A 53 -14.32 -11.14 -6.86
CA THR A 53 -12.87 -10.91 -6.91
C THR A 53 -12.28 -10.77 -5.50
N SER A 54 -11.07 -11.26 -5.37
CA SER A 54 -10.29 -11.16 -4.14
C SER A 54 -9.45 -9.87 -4.11
N ILE A 55 -9.36 -9.25 -2.93
CA ILE A 55 -8.64 -7.98 -2.77
C ILE A 55 -7.64 -8.12 -1.63
N ILE A 56 -6.39 -7.72 -1.87
CA ILE A 56 -5.37 -7.57 -0.83
C ILE A 56 -5.04 -6.09 -0.63
N SER A 57 -4.64 -5.72 0.57
CA SER A 57 -4.09 -4.40 0.86
C SER A 57 -2.96 -4.50 1.87
N TYR A 58 -2.06 -3.54 1.84
CA TYR A 58 -0.91 -3.47 2.71
C TYR A 58 -0.93 -2.18 3.53
N CYS A 59 -0.78 -2.33 4.83
CA CYS A 59 -0.74 -1.24 5.79
C CYS A 59 0.71 -1.06 6.26
N ASP A 60 1.32 0.06 5.95
CA ASP A 60 2.67 0.38 6.40
C ASP A 60 2.69 0.64 7.90
N LEU A 61 3.43 -0.18 8.64
CA LEU A 61 3.52 -0.10 10.10
C LEU A 61 4.11 1.20 10.64
N ARG A 62 4.81 1.97 9.81
CA ARG A 62 5.31 3.29 10.20
C ARG A 62 4.20 4.33 10.40
N TYR A 63 3.06 4.14 9.75
CA TYR A 63 2.01 5.17 9.63
C TYR A 63 0.63 4.72 10.08
N SER A 64 0.37 3.42 10.19
CA SER A 64 -0.98 2.94 10.43
C SER A 64 -1.00 1.59 11.16
N THR A 65 -2.08 1.35 11.89
CA THR A 65 -2.36 0.11 12.61
C THR A 65 -3.27 -0.86 11.85
N GLY A 66 -3.82 -0.43 10.70
CA GLY A 66 -4.73 -1.23 9.89
C GLY A 66 -6.18 -1.24 10.34
N GLU A 67 -6.57 -0.42 11.33
CA GLU A 67 -7.94 -0.38 11.85
C GLU A 67 -8.98 -0.03 10.77
N LEU A 68 -8.62 0.82 9.82
CA LEU A 68 -9.47 1.13 8.67
C LEU A 68 -9.85 -0.15 7.90
N TYR A 69 -8.89 -1.01 7.61
CA TYR A 69 -9.15 -2.25 6.86
C TYR A 69 -10.09 -3.18 7.61
N LYS A 70 -9.86 -3.36 8.90
CA LYS A 70 -10.75 -4.16 9.76
C LYS A 70 -12.17 -3.59 9.78
N SER A 71 -12.32 -2.27 9.91
CA SER A 71 -13.63 -1.61 9.98
C SER A 71 -14.46 -1.75 8.69
N ILE A 72 -13.83 -1.92 7.53
CA ILE A 72 -14.52 -2.13 6.25
C ILE A 72 -14.56 -3.59 5.81
N GLY A 73 -14.21 -4.52 6.70
CA GLY A 73 -14.42 -5.96 6.53
C GLY A 73 -13.24 -6.77 6.03
N PHE A 74 -12.05 -6.19 5.91
CA PHE A 74 -10.84 -6.96 5.64
C PHE A 74 -10.43 -7.77 6.86
N LYS A 75 -9.82 -8.92 6.60
CA LYS A 75 -9.21 -9.78 7.62
C LYS A 75 -7.71 -9.67 7.56
N PHE A 76 -7.06 -9.66 8.72
CA PHE A 76 -5.61 -9.77 8.79
C PHE A 76 -5.12 -11.09 8.19
N SER A 77 -4.11 -11.03 7.36
CA SER A 77 -3.48 -12.19 6.72
C SER A 77 -2.12 -12.50 7.34
N HIS A 78 -1.16 -11.61 7.18
CA HIS A 78 0.22 -11.81 7.64
C HIS A 78 0.96 -10.47 7.79
N ILE A 79 2.13 -10.53 8.40
CA ILE A 79 3.09 -9.43 8.44
C ILE A 79 4.13 -9.69 7.35
N SER A 80 4.39 -8.71 6.50
CA SER A 80 5.49 -8.77 5.55
C SER A 80 6.81 -8.41 6.21
N ASP A 81 7.90 -8.99 5.71
CA ASP A 81 9.23 -8.59 6.15
C ASP A 81 9.51 -7.11 5.86
N PRO A 82 10.36 -6.46 6.67
CA PRO A 82 10.83 -5.12 6.39
C PRO A 82 11.48 -5.03 5.01
N SER A 83 11.10 -4.02 4.24
CA SER A 83 11.79 -3.67 3.01
C SER A 83 12.87 -2.62 3.29
N PHE A 84 13.70 -2.32 2.31
CA PHE A 84 14.79 -1.38 2.49
C PHE A 84 14.90 -0.39 1.33
N ARG A 85 15.57 0.71 1.62
CA ARG A 85 15.97 1.73 0.64
C ARG A 85 17.45 2.03 0.84
N TYR A 86 18.08 2.50 -0.23
CA TYR A 86 19.39 3.13 -0.15
C TYR A 86 19.23 4.64 -0.21
N TYR A 87 20.02 5.35 0.57
CA TYR A 87 19.98 6.81 0.61
C TYR A 87 21.39 7.40 0.76
N ASN A 88 21.56 8.63 0.32
CA ASN A 88 22.69 9.50 0.58
C ASN A 88 22.18 10.92 0.88
N GLU A 89 23.06 11.90 0.92
CA GLU A 89 22.70 13.31 1.21
C GLU A 89 21.74 13.92 0.18
N THR A 90 21.69 13.41 -1.05
CA THR A 90 20.97 14.02 -2.17
C THR A 90 19.76 13.23 -2.65
N GLU A 91 19.73 11.91 -2.47
CA GLU A 91 18.67 11.06 -3.03
C GLU A 91 18.36 9.82 -2.18
N SER A 92 17.22 9.24 -2.45
CA SER A 92 16.79 7.97 -1.87
C SER A 92 16.30 7.03 -2.98
N LEU A 93 16.89 5.85 -3.06
CA LEU A 93 16.62 4.83 -4.07
C LEU A 93 15.84 3.66 -3.48
N SER A 94 14.73 3.27 -4.13
CA SER A 94 14.01 2.06 -3.76
C SER A 94 14.80 0.81 -4.13
N ARG A 95 14.49 -0.29 -3.46
CA ARG A 95 15.02 -1.62 -3.80
C ARG A 95 14.90 -1.93 -5.30
N TYR A 96 13.76 -1.60 -5.91
CA TYR A 96 13.51 -1.83 -7.33
C TYR A 96 14.43 -1.01 -8.24
N GLN A 97 14.67 0.26 -7.90
CA GLN A 97 15.62 1.12 -8.64
C GLN A 97 17.03 0.56 -8.59
N VAL A 98 17.48 0.12 -7.41
CA VAL A 98 18.81 -0.47 -7.23
C VAL A 98 18.95 -1.80 -7.98
N MET A 99 17.90 -2.64 -7.99
CA MET A 99 17.88 -3.85 -8.80
C MET A 99 18.08 -3.58 -10.29
N LYS A 100 17.45 -2.52 -10.81
CA LYS A 100 17.63 -2.10 -12.22
C LYS A 100 19.06 -1.63 -12.53
N MET A 101 19.74 -1.04 -11.56
CA MET A 101 21.12 -0.61 -11.69
C MET A 101 22.11 -1.80 -11.70
N LYS A 102 21.67 -3.00 -11.33
CA LYS A 102 22.49 -4.22 -11.22
C LYS A 102 23.71 -4.05 -10.32
N LYS A 103 23.61 -3.21 -9.28
CA LYS A 103 24.65 -3.00 -8.29
C LYS A 103 24.43 -3.88 -7.07
N SER A 104 25.51 -4.45 -6.52
CA SER A 104 25.49 -5.17 -5.26
C SER A 104 25.41 -4.22 -4.06
N HIS A 105 25.06 -4.76 -2.88
CA HIS A 105 25.09 -3.98 -1.64
C HIS A 105 26.46 -3.33 -1.39
N LYS A 106 27.54 -4.08 -1.59
CA LYS A 106 28.90 -3.58 -1.46
C LYS A 106 29.18 -2.39 -2.39
N GLN A 107 28.77 -2.49 -3.65
CA GLN A 107 28.93 -1.40 -4.63
C GLN A 107 28.14 -0.16 -4.21
N MET A 108 26.94 -0.32 -3.66
CA MET A 108 26.14 0.80 -3.17
C MET A 108 26.81 1.50 -1.98
N LEU A 109 27.39 0.76 -1.05
CA LEU A 109 28.17 1.34 0.06
C LEU A 109 29.43 2.07 -0.42
N GLU A 110 30.15 1.50 -1.39
CA GLU A 110 31.31 2.14 -2.01
C GLU A 110 30.95 3.44 -2.74
N ASP A 111 29.75 3.52 -3.31
CA ASP A 111 29.20 4.72 -3.97
C ASP A 111 28.67 5.77 -2.97
N GLY A 112 28.81 5.55 -1.67
CA GLY A 112 28.42 6.51 -0.62
C GLY A 112 26.96 6.42 -0.17
N TYR A 113 26.25 5.34 -0.51
CA TYR A 113 24.88 5.09 -0.03
C TYR A 113 24.90 4.32 1.28
N GLU A 114 23.92 4.62 2.12
CA GLU A 114 23.58 3.83 3.29
C GLU A 114 22.25 3.11 3.07
N LYS A 115 22.03 2.02 3.82
CA LYS A 115 20.82 1.20 3.74
C LYS A 115 19.96 1.42 4.96
N ILE A 116 18.66 1.70 4.75
CA ILE A 116 17.68 1.81 5.82
C ILE A 116 16.52 0.87 5.57
N PHE A 117 16.05 0.20 6.62
CA PHE A 117 14.87 -0.67 6.59
C PHE A 117 13.63 0.09 7.05
N ASP A 118 12.48 -0.27 6.48
CA ASP A 118 11.17 0.11 7.03
C ASP A 118 10.73 -0.88 8.13
N CYS A 119 9.52 -0.72 8.64
CA CYS A 119 8.98 -1.57 9.71
C CYS A 119 8.19 -2.77 9.17
N GLY A 120 8.13 -2.97 7.85
CA GLY A 120 7.24 -3.93 7.22
C GLY A 120 5.80 -3.45 7.12
N CYS A 121 4.93 -4.32 6.63
CA CYS A 121 3.53 -4.04 6.43
C CYS A 121 2.64 -5.14 7.02
N LEU A 122 1.44 -4.75 7.49
CA LEU A 122 0.36 -5.70 7.76
C LEU A 122 -0.40 -5.94 6.45
N ALA A 123 -0.56 -7.19 6.05
CA ALA A 123 -1.37 -7.57 4.90
C ALA A 123 -2.80 -7.90 5.35
N PHE A 124 -3.78 -7.32 4.66
CA PHE A 124 -5.21 -7.52 4.89
C PHE A 124 -5.87 -8.02 3.61
N VAL A 125 -6.84 -8.92 3.73
CA VAL A 125 -7.51 -9.57 2.62
C VAL A 125 -9.02 -9.59 2.78
N ILE A 126 -9.72 -9.54 1.66
CA ILE A 126 -11.18 -9.68 1.62
C ILE A 126 -11.61 -10.42 0.35
#